data_8cbd6b8be73b18c8fc8d8f1ccedfb871
#
_entry.id   8cbd6b8be73b18c8fc8d8f1ccedfb871
#
_cell.length_a   1.000
_cell.length_b   1.000
_cell.length_c   1.000
_cell.angle_alpha   90.00
_cell.angle_beta   90.00
_cell.angle_gamma   90.00
#
_symmetry.space_group_name_H-M   'P 1'
#
loop_
_entity.id
_entity.type
_entity.pdbx_description
1 polymer ?
#
loop_
_entity_poly.entity_id
_entity_poly.type
_entity_poly.pdbx_seq_one_letter_code
_entity_poly.pdbx_strand_id
1 'polypeptide(L)'
;MRSGIRFLATAVLVFVLSLAGAAGASAHAVLTSSDPVENASLPINPERVSATFNEQMQAAFAAMTVIGPDGGQYSDGDVAVAGATLSVGVRPGGPAGAYTVNYRATSADGHVVSGAWSYTVTESPSAPAVSSAPATAPPAATPTAVPPAPTDDGMPLWPFIIGASVIVAAGAIWAVRRRP
;
A
#
# COMPACT_ATOMS: atom_id res chain seq x y z
N MET A 1 12.09 -44.60 -30.58
CA MET A 1 12.48 -44.28 -29.18
C MET A 1 13.17 -42.91 -29.05
N ARG A 2 14.07 -42.49 -29.93
CA ARG A 2 14.79 -41.20 -29.82
C ARG A 2 13.88 -39.96 -29.92
N SER A 3 12.79 -40.02 -30.72
CA SER A 3 11.83 -38.91 -30.84
C SER A 3 11.05 -38.64 -29.53
N GLY A 4 10.58 -39.67 -28.83
CA GLY A 4 9.83 -39.50 -27.60
C GLY A 4 10.66 -38.87 -26.46
N ILE A 5 11.95 -39.19 -26.39
CA ILE A 5 12.87 -38.61 -25.42
C ILE A 5 13.11 -37.12 -25.71
N ARG A 6 13.21 -36.75 -26.97
CA ARG A 6 13.38 -35.33 -27.36
C ARG A 6 12.13 -34.50 -27.02
N PHE A 7 10.92 -35.01 -27.30
CA PHE A 7 9.68 -34.34 -26.92
C PHE A 7 9.56 -34.17 -25.40
N LEU A 8 9.88 -35.19 -24.61
CA LEU A 8 9.85 -35.11 -23.17
C LEU A 8 10.87 -34.09 -22.64
N ALA A 9 12.09 -34.11 -23.14
CA ALA A 9 13.14 -33.17 -22.76
C ALA A 9 12.75 -31.70 -23.08
N THR A 10 12.16 -31.47 -24.25
CA THR A 10 11.68 -30.14 -24.65
C THR A 10 10.51 -29.69 -23.74
N ALA A 11 9.57 -30.56 -23.44
CA ALA A 11 8.45 -30.24 -22.57
C ALA A 11 8.92 -29.89 -21.13
N VAL A 12 9.87 -30.64 -20.60
CA VAL A 12 10.47 -30.34 -19.28
C VAL A 12 11.25 -29.02 -19.32
N LEU A 13 12.00 -28.74 -20.37
CA LEU A 13 12.73 -27.48 -20.52
C LEU A 13 11.79 -26.29 -20.59
N VAL A 14 10.72 -26.38 -21.37
CA VAL A 14 9.69 -25.34 -21.48
C VAL A 14 8.99 -25.12 -20.14
N PHE A 15 8.66 -26.19 -19.42
CA PHE A 15 8.06 -26.11 -18.09
C PHE A 15 8.98 -25.42 -17.08
N VAL A 16 10.27 -25.77 -17.04
CA VAL A 16 11.27 -25.16 -16.17
C VAL A 16 11.48 -23.68 -16.52
N LEU A 17 11.54 -23.33 -17.80
CA LEU A 17 11.64 -21.95 -18.26
C LEU A 17 10.39 -21.13 -17.90
N SER A 18 9.21 -21.74 -17.94
CA SER A 18 7.96 -21.08 -17.52
C SER A 18 7.93 -20.78 -16.02
N LEU A 19 8.46 -21.70 -15.20
CA LEU A 19 8.59 -21.47 -13.75
C LEU A 19 9.66 -20.41 -13.41
N ALA A 20 10.76 -20.39 -14.16
CA ALA A 20 11.83 -19.41 -13.96
C ALA A 20 11.43 -17.98 -14.34
N GLY A 21 10.43 -17.85 -15.22
CA GLY A 21 9.86 -16.56 -15.64
C GLY A 21 8.73 -16.05 -14.75
N ALA A 22 8.30 -16.78 -13.73
CA ALA A 22 7.33 -16.32 -12.75
C ALA A 22 8.00 -15.29 -11.82
N ALA A 23 8.12 -14.04 -12.30
CA ALA A 23 8.44 -12.90 -11.44
C ALA A 23 7.43 -12.89 -10.29
N GLY A 24 7.89 -12.75 -9.06
CA GLY A 24 7.02 -12.64 -7.90
C GLY A 24 5.99 -11.53 -8.15
N ALA A 25 4.75 -11.92 -8.35
CA ALA A 25 3.65 -10.97 -8.38
C ALA A 25 3.57 -10.38 -6.97
N SER A 26 3.99 -9.11 -6.81
CA SER A 26 3.71 -8.35 -5.59
C SER A 26 2.21 -8.11 -5.55
N ALA A 27 1.51 -8.91 -4.78
CA ALA A 27 0.06 -8.84 -4.66
C ALA A 27 -0.39 -7.81 -3.61
N HIS A 28 0.51 -6.96 -3.12
CA HIS A 28 0.18 -5.95 -2.12
C HIS A 28 0.09 -4.58 -2.77
N ALA A 29 -1.04 -3.91 -2.57
CA ALA A 29 -1.22 -2.53 -2.97
C ALA A 29 -0.23 -1.63 -2.21
N VAL A 30 0.52 -0.83 -2.95
CA VAL A 30 1.49 0.13 -2.41
C VAL A 30 1.10 1.52 -2.89
N LEU A 31 1.13 2.49 -1.97
CA LEU A 31 0.99 3.90 -2.31
C LEU A 31 2.16 4.32 -3.21
N THR A 32 1.86 4.76 -4.43
CA THR A 32 2.86 5.20 -5.41
C THR A 32 2.99 6.71 -5.47
N SER A 33 1.91 7.44 -5.18
CA SER A 33 1.93 8.90 -5.08
C SER A 33 0.77 9.42 -4.24
N SER A 34 0.94 10.61 -3.67
CA SER A 34 -0.10 11.38 -2.99
C SER A 34 -0.16 12.79 -3.55
N ASP A 35 -1.33 13.40 -3.47
CA ASP A 35 -1.53 14.81 -3.75
C ASP A 35 -2.35 15.43 -2.60
N PRO A 36 -1.79 16.38 -1.85
CA PRO A 36 -0.41 16.86 -1.89
C PRO A 36 0.63 15.77 -1.64
N VAL A 37 1.84 15.92 -2.21
CA VAL A 37 2.94 14.98 -1.94
C VAL A 37 3.33 15.07 -0.46
N GLU A 38 3.88 13.98 0.07
CA GLU A 38 4.34 13.94 1.45
C GLU A 38 5.33 15.08 1.75
N ASN A 39 5.12 15.75 2.88
CA ASN A 39 5.86 16.93 3.35
C ASN A 39 5.74 18.18 2.44
N ALA A 40 4.75 18.24 1.55
CA ALA A 40 4.48 19.46 0.78
C ALA A 40 4.17 20.64 1.70
N SER A 41 4.55 21.84 1.29
CA SER A 41 4.14 23.10 1.91
C SER A 41 3.23 23.86 0.96
N LEU A 42 2.01 24.15 1.39
CA LEU A 42 0.98 24.85 0.63
C LEU A 42 0.59 26.15 1.33
N PRO A 43 0.26 27.21 0.62
CA PRO A 43 -0.22 28.43 1.26
C PRO A 43 -1.56 28.21 1.98
N ILE A 44 -2.48 27.48 1.36
CA ILE A 44 -3.83 27.18 1.87
C ILE A 44 -4.13 25.68 1.71
N ASN A 45 -5.17 25.20 2.40
CA ASN A 45 -5.66 23.84 2.19
C ASN A 45 -6.08 23.61 0.73
N PRO A 46 -5.72 22.47 0.14
CA PRO A 46 -6.21 22.09 -1.19
C PRO A 46 -7.71 21.77 -1.11
N GLU A 47 -8.42 21.86 -2.22
CA GLU A 47 -9.84 21.47 -2.27
C GLU A 47 -10.05 19.97 -2.12
N ARG A 48 -9.01 19.16 -2.40
CA ARG A 48 -9.04 17.71 -2.39
C ARG A 48 -7.66 17.14 -2.07
N VAL A 49 -7.65 15.99 -1.42
CA VAL A 49 -6.45 15.16 -1.30
C VAL A 49 -6.66 13.84 -2.01
N SER A 50 -5.59 13.22 -2.53
CA SER A 50 -5.67 11.94 -3.20
C SER A 50 -4.46 11.03 -2.92
N ALA A 51 -4.71 9.73 -3.00
CA ALA A 51 -3.72 8.66 -2.86
C ALA A 51 -3.82 7.73 -4.07
N THR A 52 -2.73 7.53 -4.81
CA THR A 52 -2.66 6.64 -5.97
C THR A 52 -1.81 5.42 -5.63
N PHE A 53 -2.31 4.24 -5.98
CA PHE A 53 -1.70 2.94 -5.71
C PHE A 53 -1.19 2.29 -6.99
N ASN A 54 -0.40 1.23 -6.85
CA ASN A 54 0.10 0.44 -7.98
C ASN A 54 -0.95 -0.50 -8.59
N GLU A 55 -2.13 -0.63 -7.96
CA GLU A 55 -3.23 -1.49 -8.42
C GLU A 55 -4.59 -0.86 -8.13
N GLN A 56 -5.65 -1.46 -8.70
CA GLN A 56 -7.01 -0.97 -8.51
C GLN A 56 -7.51 -1.19 -7.08
N MET A 57 -8.27 -0.23 -6.58
CA MET A 57 -8.84 -0.24 -5.24
C MET A 57 -10.35 -0.45 -5.31
N GLN A 58 -10.90 -1.12 -4.30
CA GLN A 58 -12.34 -1.32 -4.18
C GLN A 58 -12.99 -0.11 -3.51
N ALA A 59 -14.09 0.38 -4.06
CA ALA A 59 -14.84 1.49 -3.48
C ALA A 59 -15.51 1.10 -2.14
N ALA A 60 -15.90 -0.17 -1.99
CA ALA A 60 -16.42 -0.67 -0.73
C ALA A 60 -15.32 -0.63 0.34
N PHE A 61 -15.66 -0.10 1.52
CA PHE A 61 -14.75 -0.01 2.68
C PHE A 61 -13.54 0.96 2.52
N ALA A 62 -13.52 1.80 1.48
CA ALA A 62 -12.56 2.87 1.38
C ALA A 62 -12.87 3.97 2.41
N ALA A 63 -11.86 4.39 3.14
CA ALA A 63 -11.93 5.50 4.10
C ALA A 63 -10.71 6.40 3.94
N MET A 64 -10.92 7.71 4.03
CA MET A 64 -9.86 8.70 4.03
C MET A 64 -10.28 9.89 4.91
N THR A 65 -9.38 10.34 5.77
CA THR A 65 -9.64 11.47 6.67
C THR A 65 -8.47 12.44 6.64
N VAL A 66 -8.77 13.71 6.80
CA VAL A 66 -7.78 14.80 6.91
C VAL A 66 -7.92 15.41 8.29
N ILE A 67 -6.87 15.35 9.09
CA ILE A 67 -6.83 15.89 10.45
C ILE A 67 -5.89 17.10 10.46
N GLY A 68 -6.40 18.22 10.91
CA GLY A 68 -5.64 19.48 11.03
C GLY A 68 -4.79 19.57 12.29
N PRO A 69 -3.96 20.62 12.41
CA PRO A 69 -3.08 20.84 13.56
C PRO A 69 -3.82 21.08 14.87
N ASP A 70 -5.09 21.48 14.81
CA ASP A 70 -6.01 21.65 15.96
C ASP A 70 -6.71 20.34 16.36
N GLY A 71 -6.40 19.21 15.72
CA GLY A 71 -7.07 17.93 15.90
C GLY A 71 -8.44 17.84 15.22
N GLY A 72 -8.89 18.91 14.55
CA GLY A 72 -10.15 18.93 13.81
C GLY A 72 -10.10 18.10 12.54
N GLN A 73 -11.25 17.48 12.19
CA GLN A 73 -11.37 16.76 10.92
C GLN A 73 -11.76 17.75 9.80
N TYR A 74 -10.95 17.77 8.74
CA TYR A 74 -11.12 18.65 7.58
C TYR A 74 -11.54 17.89 6.32
N SER A 75 -11.63 16.59 6.33
CA SER A 75 -12.21 15.84 5.21
C SER A 75 -13.68 16.22 5.02
N ASP A 76 -14.12 16.36 3.77
CA ASP A 76 -15.46 16.77 3.36
C ASP A 76 -16.03 15.83 2.30
N GLY A 77 -17.25 15.36 2.53
CA GLY A 77 -17.94 14.42 1.66
C GLY A 77 -17.41 12.98 1.76
N ASP A 78 -17.89 12.16 0.83
CA ASP A 78 -17.54 10.76 0.72
C ASP A 78 -16.20 10.55 0.00
N VAL A 79 -15.54 9.45 0.34
CA VAL A 79 -14.33 9.01 -0.37
C VAL A 79 -14.72 8.52 -1.76
N ALA A 80 -14.13 9.13 -2.78
CA ALA A 80 -14.26 8.68 -4.16
C ALA A 80 -13.09 7.73 -4.51
N VAL A 81 -13.42 6.63 -5.19
CA VAL A 81 -12.44 5.67 -5.72
C VAL A 81 -12.58 5.61 -7.23
N ALA A 82 -11.50 5.91 -7.93
CA ALA A 82 -11.42 5.86 -9.39
C ALA A 82 -10.20 5.03 -9.81
N GLY A 83 -10.44 3.74 -10.11
CA GLY A 83 -9.37 2.80 -10.43
C GLY A 83 -8.41 2.61 -9.26
N ALA A 84 -7.16 3.03 -9.43
CA ALA A 84 -6.11 2.95 -8.42
C ALA A 84 -6.05 4.18 -7.48
N THR A 85 -6.94 5.16 -7.64
CA THR A 85 -6.87 6.42 -6.89
C THR A 85 -8.04 6.57 -5.93
N LEU A 86 -7.71 6.83 -4.65
CA LEU A 86 -8.64 7.29 -3.63
C LEU A 86 -8.56 8.81 -3.52
N SER A 87 -9.68 9.47 -3.25
CA SER A 87 -9.67 10.91 -2.98
C SER A 87 -10.82 11.33 -2.07
N VAL A 88 -10.62 12.41 -1.31
CA VAL A 88 -11.66 13.04 -0.49
C VAL A 88 -11.56 14.56 -0.58
N GLY A 89 -12.68 15.25 -0.52
CA GLY A 89 -12.72 16.70 -0.42
C GLY A 89 -12.08 17.20 0.88
N VAL A 90 -11.58 18.42 0.87
CA VAL A 90 -11.07 19.08 2.07
C VAL A 90 -11.83 20.38 2.27
N ARG A 91 -12.36 20.59 3.48
CA ARG A 91 -13.04 21.86 3.82
C ARG A 91 -12.05 23.01 3.70
N PRO A 92 -12.47 24.11 3.07
CA PRO A 92 -11.64 25.30 2.98
C PRO A 92 -11.40 25.91 4.37
N GLY A 93 -10.30 26.64 4.48
CA GLY A 93 -9.93 27.28 5.74
C GLY A 93 -9.13 26.32 6.65
N GLY A 94 -9.17 26.60 7.93
CA GLY A 94 -8.38 25.88 8.94
C GLY A 94 -7.07 26.60 9.29
N PRO A 95 -6.47 26.27 10.45
CA PRO A 95 -5.25 26.92 10.93
C PRO A 95 -4.03 26.52 10.10
N ALA A 96 -3.02 27.38 10.06
CA ALA A 96 -1.71 27.02 9.57
C ALA A 96 -1.09 25.92 10.44
N GLY A 97 -0.37 25.00 9.82
CA GLY A 97 0.28 23.89 10.51
C GLY A 97 0.24 22.59 9.72
N ALA A 98 0.63 21.50 10.36
CA ALA A 98 0.69 20.18 9.76
C ALA A 98 -0.70 19.52 9.69
N TYR A 99 -1.07 19.07 8.51
CA TYR A 99 -2.26 18.24 8.26
C TYR A 99 -1.85 16.80 7.99
N THR A 100 -2.55 15.86 8.60
CA THR A 100 -2.33 14.43 8.40
C THR A 100 -3.49 13.82 7.64
N VAL A 101 -3.19 13.17 6.54
CA VAL A 101 -4.15 12.38 5.75
C VAL A 101 -3.99 10.93 6.14
N ASN A 102 -5.05 10.30 6.66
CA ASN A 102 -5.08 8.87 6.94
C ASN A 102 -5.95 8.18 5.90
N TYR A 103 -5.56 6.99 5.47
CA TYR A 103 -6.36 6.18 4.55
C TYR A 103 -6.43 4.72 4.96
N ARG A 104 -7.52 4.09 4.58
CA ARG A 104 -7.71 2.64 4.63
C ARG A 104 -8.54 2.24 3.41
N ALA A 105 -8.09 1.24 2.68
CA ALA A 105 -8.77 0.75 1.49
C ALA A 105 -8.54 -0.76 1.32
N THR A 106 -9.33 -1.38 0.45
CA THR A 106 -9.16 -2.77 0.05
C THR A 106 -8.70 -2.79 -1.40
N SER A 107 -7.64 -3.52 -1.69
CA SER A 107 -7.14 -3.70 -3.04
C SER A 107 -8.00 -4.68 -3.86
N ALA A 108 -7.76 -4.76 -5.17
CA ALA A 108 -8.52 -5.64 -6.06
C ALA A 108 -8.40 -7.12 -5.68
N ASP A 109 -7.28 -7.53 -5.09
CA ASP A 109 -7.02 -8.88 -4.59
C ASP A 109 -7.64 -9.17 -3.20
N GLY A 110 -8.30 -8.17 -2.59
CA GLY A 110 -9.02 -8.30 -1.32
C GLY A 110 -8.19 -7.99 -0.06
N HIS A 111 -6.93 -7.57 -0.19
CA HIS A 111 -6.10 -7.20 0.96
C HIS A 111 -6.38 -5.77 1.41
N VAL A 112 -6.42 -5.58 2.73
CA VAL A 112 -6.59 -4.24 3.33
C VAL A 112 -5.24 -3.56 3.42
N VAL A 113 -5.17 -2.35 2.88
CA VAL A 113 -4.03 -1.45 3.01
C VAL A 113 -4.44 -0.21 3.80
N SER A 114 -3.55 0.30 4.64
CA SER A 114 -3.74 1.52 5.40
C SER A 114 -2.43 2.25 5.58
N GLY A 115 -2.50 3.56 5.73
CA GLY A 115 -1.34 4.39 5.96
C GLY A 115 -1.73 5.84 6.19
N ALA A 116 -0.71 6.69 6.27
CA ALA A 116 -0.87 8.13 6.43
C ALA A 116 0.29 8.86 5.78
N TRP A 117 0.03 10.11 5.39
CA TRP A 117 1.06 11.09 5.01
C TRP A 117 0.67 12.47 5.50
N SER A 118 1.60 13.42 5.50
CA SER A 118 1.35 14.77 6.00
C SER A 118 1.77 15.82 4.98
N TYR A 119 1.10 16.97 5.03
CA TYR A 119 1.47 18.21 4.35
C TYR A 119 1.32 19.39 5.32
N THR A 120 1.91 20.53 5.01
CA THR A 120 1.86 21.73 5.85
C THR A 120 1.12 22.84 5.13
N VAL A 121 0.20 23.49 5.82
CA VAL A 121 -0.42 24.75 5.39
C VAL A 121 0.30 25.91 6.08
N THR A 122 0.73 26.91 5.32
CA THR A 122 1.56 28.02 5.84
C THR A 122 0.75 29.25 6.21
N GLU A 123 -0.45 29.41 5.66
CA GLU A 123 -1.32 30.56 5.91
C GLU A 123 -2.61 30.14 6.61
N SER A 124 -2.95 30.83 7.68
CA SER A 124 -4.30 30.73 8.25
C SER A 124 -5.21 31.74 7.53
N PRO A 125 -6.47 31.38 7.21
CA PRO A 125 -7.43 32.39 6.78
C PRO A 125 -7.45 33.49 7.83
N SER A 126 -7.23 34.75 7.43
CA SER A 126 -7.32 35.88 8.33
C SER A 126 -8.73 35.99 8.91
N ALA A 127 -8.92 35.44 10.09
CA ALA A 127 -10.00 35.89 10.96
C ALA A 127 -9.66 37.31 11.42
N PRO A 128 -10.64 38.24 11.54
CA PRO A 128 -10.37 39.53 12.13
C PRO A 128 -9.79 39.33 13.52
N ALA A 129 -8.63 39.94 13.76
CA ALA A 129 -7.83 39.81 14.97
C ALA A 129 -8.64 40.14 16.23
N VAL A 130 -9.14 39.17 16.94
CA VAL A 130 -9.47 39.29 18.34
C VAL A 130 -8.20 38.95 19.12
N SER A 131 -7.59 39.98 19.68
CA SER A 131 -6.44 39.87 20.58
C SER A 131 -6.81 38.99 21.77
N SER A 132 -6.33 37.75 21.80
CA SER A 132 -6.44 36.85 22.95
C SER A 132 -5.08 36.72 23.61
N ALA A 133 -5.06 37.05 24.89
CA ALA A 133 -3.91 36.97 25.79
C ALA A 133 -3.31 35.55 25.87
N PRO A 134 -2.02 35.43 26.26
CA PRO A 134 -1.31 34.16 26.24
C PRO A 134 -1.87 33.18 27.27
N ALA A 135 -2.43 32.07 26.80
CA ALA A 135 -2.77 30.93 27.63
C ALA A 135 -1.52 30.06 27.82
N THR A 136 -1.19 29.83 29.08
CA THR A 136 -0.12 28.95 29.55
C THR A 136 -0.30 27.53 29.05
N ALA A 137 0.69 27.00 28.35
CA ALA A 137 0.69 25.65 27.79
C ALA A 137 0.71 24.59 28.91
N PRO A 138 -0.10 23.52 28.82
CA PRO A 138 0.06 22.34 29.64
C PRO A 138 1.32 21.53 29.20
N PRO A 139 1.97 20.77 30.10
CA PRO A 139 3.17 20.03 29.79
C PRO A 139 2.91 18.91 28.77
N ALA A 140 3.83 18.79 27.81
CA ALA A 140 3.83 17.78 26.77
C ALA A 140 3.79 16.37 27.36
N ALA A 141 2.81 15.58 26.93
CA ALA A 141 2.80 14.14 27.19
C ALA A 141 3.88 13.46 26.34
N THR A 142 4.76 12.72 27.02
CA THR A 142 5.80 11.90 26.40
C THR A 142 5.16 10.86 25.48
N PRO A 143 5.59 10.70 24.19
CA PRO A 143 5.08 9.66 23.34
C PRO A 143 5.52 8.30 23.88
N THR A 144 4.57 7.47 24.29
CA THR A 144 4.81 6.05 24.58
C THR A 144 5.13 5.36 23.28
N ALA A 145 6.33 4.79 23.17
CA ALA A 145 6.76 4.01 22.03
C ALA A 145 5.80 2.81 21.83
N VAL A 146 5.19 2.77 20.66
CA VAL A 146 4.43 1.59 20.19
C VAL A 146 5.44 0.48 19.89
N PRO A 147 5.26 -0.74 20.45
CA PRO A 147 6.11 -1.87 20.10
C PRO A 147 6.04 -2.15 18.59
N PRO A 148 7.14 -2.54 17.94
CA PRO A 148 7.11 -2.93 16.54
C PRO A 148 6.16 -4.13 16.36
N ALA A 149 5.34 -4.07 15.31
CA ALA A 149 4.47 -5.17 14.91
C ALA A 149 5.33 -6.42 14.65
N PRO A 150 4.85 -7.63 15.00
CA PRO A 150 5.57 -8.86 14.72
C PRO A 150 5.77 -8.98 13.21
N THR A 151 7.03 -9.13 12.80
CA THR A 151 7.38 -9.55 11.45
C THR A 151 6.87 -10.97 11.26
N ASP A 152 5.90 -11.13 10.38
CA ASP A 152 5.41 -12.44 9.97
C ASP A 152 6.52 -13.09 9.12
N ASP A 153 7.42 -13.82 9.78
CA ASP A 153 8.42 -14.69 9.14
C ASP A 153 7.69 -15.91 8.58
N GLY A 154 6.90 -15.69 7.53
CA GLY A 154 6.30 -16.76 6.75
C GLY A 154 7.38 -17.73 6.31
N MET A 155 7.19 -19.04 6.58
CA MET A 155 8.13 -20.07 6.15
C MET A 155 8.46 -19.92 4.68
N PRO A 156 9.75 -19.84 4.29
CA PRO A 156 10.13 -19.65 2.89
C PRO A 156 9.61 -20.81 2.03
N LEU A 157 8.88 -20.50 0.97
CA LEU A 157 8.27 -21.50 0.08
C LEU A 157 9.30 -22.26 -0.78
N TRP A 158 10.54 -21.76 -0.88
CA TRP A 158 11.57 -22.35 -1.74
C TRP A 158 11.92 -23.84 -1.43
N PRO A 159 11.89 -24.36 -0.17
CA PRO A 159 12.17 -25.77 0.08
C PRO A 159 11.09 -26.68 -0.52
N PHE A 160 9.83 -26.24 -0.52
CA PHE A 160 8.72 -27.01 -1.11
C PHE A 160 8.81 -27.05 -2.63
N ILE A 161 9.25 -25.96 -3.27
CA ILE A 161 9.46 -25.89 -4.72
C ILE A 161 10.60 -26.83 -5.14
N ILE A 162 11.71 -26.84 -4.40
CA ILE A 162 12.82 -27.76 -4.65
C ILE A 162 12.37 -29.21 -4.45
N GLY A 163 11.65 -29.52 -3.36
CA GLY A 163 11.13 -30.85 -3.08
C GLY A 163 10.23 -31.38 -4.21
N ALA A 164 9.29 -30.56 -4.67
CA ALA A 164 8.40 -30.90 -5.79
C ALA A 164 9.19 -31.15 -7.08
N SER A 165 10.18 -30.32 -7.38
CA SER A 165 11.02 -30.46 -8.58
C SER A 165 11.84 -31.75 -8.58
N VAL A 166 12.37 -32.15 -7.44
CA VAL A 166 13.11 -33.42 -7.28
C VAL A 166 12.20 -34.63 -7.48
N ILE A 167 10.98 -34.59 -6.94
CA ILE A 167 10.00 -35.69 -7.10
C ILE A 167 9.61 -35.85 -8.58
N VAL A 168 9.35 -34.77 -9.28
CA VAL A 168 9.02 -34.80 -10.73
C VAL A 168 10.19 -35.34 -11.55
N ALA A 169 11.42 -34.90 -11.27
CA ALA A 169 12.62 -35.38 -11.94
C ALA A 169 12.85 -36.87 -11.69
N ALA A 170 12.73 -37.34 -10.44
CA ALA A 170 12.86 -38.72 -10.10
C ALA A 170 11.79 -39.60 -10.76
N GLY A 171 10.54 -39.16 -10.78
CA GLY A 171 9.44 -39.82 -11.50
C GLY A 171 9.69 -39.93 -12.99
N ALA A 172 10.19 -38.89 -13.63
CA ALA A 172 10.55 -38.90 -15.04
C ALA A 172 11.69 -39.90 -15.36
N ILE A 173 12.74 -39.94 -14.54
CA ILE A 173 13.85 -40.88 -14.66
C ILE A 173 13.36 -42.31 -14.48
N TRP A 174 12.52 -42.57 -13.49
CA TRP A 174 11.95 -43.89 -13.23
C TRP A 174 11.07 -44.38 -14.38
N ALA A 175 10.22 -43.50 -14.93
CA ALA A 175 9.35 -43.80 -16.08
C ALA A 175 10.17 -44.14 -17.35
N VAL A 176 11.29 -43.45 -17.58
CA VAL A 176 12.21 -43.75 -18.70
C VAL A 176 12.93 -45.08 -18.52
N ARG A 177 13.35 -45.43 -17.29
CA ARG A 177 14.06 -46.70 -17.01
C ARG A 177 13.17 -47.93 -17.02
N ARG A 178 11.84 -47.78 -16.79
CA ARG A 178 10.90 -48.93 -16.80
C ARG A 178 10.27 -49.24 -18.17
N ARG A 179 10.64 -48.54 -19.23
CA ARG A 179 10.17 -48.87 -20.57
C ARG A 179 11.01 -50.06 -21.10
N PRO A 180 10.39 -51.27 -21.40
CA PRO A 180 11.04 -52.41 -21.95
C PRO A 180 11.56 -52.14 -23.38
#